data_6f0d2c05b6cf665626d2d3097114571e
#
_entry.id   6f0d2c05b6cf665626d2d3097114571e
#
_cell.length_a   1.000
_cell.length_b   1.000
_cell.length_c   1.000
_cell.angle_alpha   90.00
_cell.angle_beta   90.00
_cell.angle_gamma   90.00
#
_symmetry.space_group_name_H-M   'P 1'
#
loop_
_entity.id
_entity.type
_entity.pdbx_description
1 polymer ?
#
loop_
_entity_poly.entity_id
_entity_poly.type
_entity_poly.pdbx_seq_one_letter_code
_entity_poly.pdbx_strand_id
1 'polypeptide(L)'
;MGLRERKVVAWDAPVPDGAVDAGTAPPAAEVERLAAAGAEVLVTLGTDAREPDPRLLAAASVYAWLGAALFRVPAAQADGVRQVLDMVASIQGVRPPAVARRGLA
;
A
#
# COMPACT_ATOMS: atom_id res chain seq x y z
N MET A 1 15.30 10.78 1.01
CA MET A 1 15.13 10.38 0.81
C MET A 1 14.30 9.89 0.48
N GLY A 2 13.98 9.81 0.26
CA GLY A 2 13.07 9.45 -0.38
C GLY A 2 12.11 8.42 -0.31
N LEU A 3 11.57 8.29 0.75
CA LEU A 3 10.46 7.37 0.87
C LEU A 3 9.25 8.00 0.22
N ARG A 4 8.63 7.24 -0.68
CA ARG A 4 7.44 7.71 -1.35
C ARG A 4 6.24 7.60 -0.44
N GLU A 5 5.37 8.57 -0.55
CA GLU A 5 4.09 8.50 0.09
C GLU A 5 3.22 7.49 -0.64
N ARG A 6 2.56 6.61 0.11
CA ARG A 6 1.67 5.61 -0.45
C ARG A 6 0.27 6.19 -0.58
N LYS A 7 -0.44 5.77 -1.62
CA LYS A 7 -1.77 6.31 -1.91
C LYS A 7 -2.72 5.21 -2.33
N VAL A 8 -4.00 5.43 -2.01
CA VAL A 8 -5.09 4.59 -2.49
C VAL A 8 -5.74 5.31 -3.66
N VAL A 9 -5.97 4.57 -4.74
CA VAL A 9 -6.67 5.11 -5.90
C VAL A 9 -7.98 4.35 -6.11
N ALA A 10 -8.92 4.98 -6.80
CA ALA A 10 -10.23 4.40 -7.05
C ALA A 10 -10.12 3.16 -7.92
N TRP A 11 -11.11 2.26 -7.76
CA TRP A 11 -11.12 0.99 -8.47
C TRP A 11 -11.04 1.17 -9.99
N ASP A 12 -11.71 2.18 -10.51
CA ASP A 12 -11.76 2.46 -11.93
C ASP A 12 -10.76 3.52 -12.38
N ALA A 13 -9.85 3.90 -11.51
CA ALA A 13 -8.88 4.93 -11.85
C ALA A 13 -7.88 4.40 -12.89
N PRO A 14 -7.47 5.24 -13.83
CA PRO A 14 -6.41 4.85 -14.76
C PRO A 14 -5.07 4.78 -14.03
N VAL A 15 -4.11 4.12 -14.65
CA VAL A 15 -2.75 4.08 -14.09
C VAL A 15 -2.18 5.49 -14.15
N PRO A 16 -1.73 6.05 -13.02
CA PRO A 16 -1.14 7.40 -13.04
C PRO A 16 0.11 7.45 -13.91
N ASP A 17 0.36 8.62 -14.48
CA ASP A 17 1.54 8.82 -15.31
C ASP A 17 2.80 8.52 -14.52
N GLY A 18 3.69 7.75 -15.11
CA GLY A 18 4.96 7.40 -14.49
C GLY A 18 4.89 6.20 -13.56
N ALA A 19 3.69 5.70 -13.27
CA ALA A 19 3.55 4.50 -12.44
C ALA A 19 3.65 3.24 -13.28
N VAL A 20 4.07 2.16 -12.64
CA VAL A 20 4.13 0.84 -13.28
C VAL A 20 3.03 -0.03 -12.67
N ASP A 21 2.13 -0.51 -13.51
CA ASP A 21 1.03 -1.36 -13.08
C ASP A 21 1.54 -2.80 -12.96
N ALA A 22 1.64 -3.28 -11.73
CA ALA A 22 2.09 -4.65 -11.48
C ALA A 22 0.96 -5.68 -11.61
N GLY A 23 -0.28 -5.21 -11.75
CA GLY A 23 -1.41 -6.11 -11.96
C GLY A 23 -2.20 -6.38 -10.69
N THR A 24 -3.11 -7.34 -10.78
CA THR A 24 -3.97 -7.73 -9.67
C THR A 24 -3.28 -8.83 -8.87
N ALA A 25 -3.10 -8.59 -7.58
CA ALA A 25 -2.44 -9.51 -6.67
C ALA A 25 -1.17 -10.09 -7.28
N PRO A 26 -0.22 -9.23 -7.69
CA PRO A 26 0.96 -9.71 -8.41
C PRO A 26 1.88 -10.51 -7.49
N PRO A 27 2.80 -11.29 -8.08
CA PRO A 27 3.80 -11.98 -7.26
C PRO A 27 4.61 -10.99 -6.43
N ALA A 28 4.86 -11.33 -5.18
CA ALA A 28 5.61 -10.46 -4.28
C ALA A 28 6.98 -10.11 -4.84
N ALA A 29 7.66 -11.09 -5.43
CA ALA A 29 9.00 -10.86 -5.99
C ALA A 29 8.99 -9.83 -7.12
N GLU A 30 7.91 -9.79 -7.90
CA GLU A 30 7.80 -8.80 -8.97
C GLU A 30 7.68 -7.39 -8.41
N VAL A 31 6.85 -7.22 -7.38
CA VAL A 31 6.70 -5.92 -6.73
C VAL A 31 8.04 -5.47 -6.14
N GLU A 32 8.71 -6.37 -5.48
CA GLU A 32 9.99 -6.07 -4.85
C GLU A 32 11.03 -5.67 -5.89
N ARG A 33 11.06 -6.39 -7.02
CA ARG A 33 11.98 -6.10 -8.10
C ARG A 33 11.73 -4.73 -8.71
N LEU A 34 10.46 -4.41 -8.97
CA LEU A 34 10.10 -3.12 -9.56
C LEU A 34 10.42 -1.97 -8.60
N ALA A 35 10.10 -2.16 -7.32
CA ALA A 35 10.37 -1.13 -6.32
C ALA A 35 11.86 -0.89 -6.17
N ALA A 36 12.66 -1.96 -6.18
CA ALA A 36 14.11 -1.84 -6.08
C ALA A 36 14.71 -1.11 -7.28
N ALA A 37 14.05 -1.20 -8.42
CA ALA A 37 14.49 -0.48 -9.63
C ALA A 37 14.02 0.98 -9.63
N GLY A 38 13.34 1.43 -8.58
CA GLY A 38 12.92 2.82 -8.46
C GLY A 38 11.55 3.12 -9.03
N ALA A 39 10.80 2.12 -9.47
CA ALA A 39 9.48 2.33 -10.03
C ALA A 39 8.46 2.71 -8.97
N GLU A 40 7.49 3.53 -9.37
CA GLU A 40 6.30 3.78 -8.54
C GLU A 40 5.29 2.68 -8.87
N VAL A 41 5.20 1.68 -8.01
CA VAL A 41 4.48 0.44 -8.32
C VAL A 41 3.03 0.53 -7.89
N LEU A 42 2.12 0.24 -8.82
CA LEU A 42 0.69 0.15 -8.55
C LEU A 42 0.30 -1.32 -8.43
N VAL A 43 -0.38 -1.65 -7.34
CA VAL A 43 -0.92 -2.98 -7.09
C VAL A 43 -2.43 -2.87 -7.01
N THR A 44 -3.14 -3.79 -7.67
CA THR A 44 -4.59 -3.87 -7.61
C THR A 44 -4.98 -5.06 -6.75
N LEU A 45 -5.89 -4.82 -5.79
CA LEU A 45 -6.39 -5.86 -4.90
C LEU A 45 -7.91 -5.82 -4.92
N GLY A 46 -8.53 -6.95 -5.21
CA GLY A 46 -9.98 -7.04 -5.34
C GLY A 46 -10.60 -7.95 -4.31
N THR A 47 -11.87 -7.69 -4.04
CA THR A 47 -12.70 -8.54 -3.21
C THR A 47 -14.15 -8.19 -3.47
N ASP A 48 -15.05 -9.15 -3.28
CA ASP A 48 -16.48 -8.91 -3.35
C ASP A 48 -17.06 -8.46 -2.00
N ALA A 49 -16.26 -8.45 -0.95
CA ALA A 49 -16.74 -8.09 0.38
C ALA A 49 -17.12 -6.63 0.42
N ARG A 50 -18.26 -6.35 1.08
CA ARG A 50 -18.74 -4.98 1.29
C ARG A 50 -18.25 -4.38 2.58
N GLU A 51 -17.63 -5.20 3.42
CA GLU A 51 -17.04 -4.79 4.69
C GLU A 51 -15.53 -4.95 4.58
N PRO A 52 -14.79 -4.37 5.51
CA PRO A 52 -13.33 -4.56 5.47
C PRO A 52 -12.97 -6.03 5.40
N ASP A 53 -12.14 -6.38 4.43
CA ASP A 53 -11.73 -7.76 4.18
C ASP A 53 -10.36 -7.97 4.76
N PRO A 54 -10.22 -8.76 5.84
CA PRO A 54 -8.93 -8.96 6.48
C PRO A 54 -7.85 -9.49 5.54
N ARG A 55 -8.23 -10.33 4.57
CA ARG A 55 -7.25 -10.88 3.64
C ARG A 55 -6.69 -9.80 2.73
N LEU A 56 -7.56 -8.92 2.25
CA LEU A 56 -7.12 -7.82 1.39
C LEU A 56 -6.25 -6.86 2.19
N LEU A 57 -6.66 -6.54 3.42
CA LEU A 57 -5.90 -5.62 4.26
C LEU A 57 -4.52 -6.19 4.60
N ALA A 58 -4.46 -7.49 4.89
CA ALA A 58 -3.18 -8.14 5.14
C ALA A 58 -2.29 -8.09 3.90
N ALA A 59 -2.86 -8.39 2.73
CA ALA A 59 -2.11 -8.32 1.49
C ALA A 59 -1.58 -6.91 1.23
N ALA A 60 -2.41 -5.89 1.48
CA ALA A 60 -1.98 -4.51 1.29
C ALA A 60 -0.77 -4.18 2.16
N SER A 61 -0.75 -4.67 3.40
CA SER A 61 0.37 -4.40 4.30
C SER A 61 1.66 -5.04 3.76
N VAL A 62 1.56 -6.26 3.24
CA VAL A 62 2.73 -6.94 2.68
C VAL A 62 3.25 -6.21 1.45
N TYR A 63 2.36 -5.84 0.52
CA TYR A 63 2.79 -5.12 -0.67
C TYR A 63 3.39 -3.76 -0.34
N ALA A 64 2.82 -3.07 0.64
CA ALA A 64 3.39 -1.79 1.08
C ALA A 64 4.79 -2.00 1.63
N TRP A 65 4.98 -3.03 2.43
CA TRP A 65 6.29 -3.35 2.99
C TRP A 65 7.30 -3.64 1.89
N LEU A 66 6.86 -4.29 0.82
CA LEU A 66 7.74 -4.65 -0.30
C LEU A 66 8.03 -3.47 -1.23
N GLY A 67 7.36 -2.34 -1.03
CA GLY A 67 7.68 -1.14 -1.78
C GLY A 67 6.61 -0.65 -2.74
N ALA A 68 5.42 -1.25 -2.75
CA ALA A 68 4.34 -0.73 -3.57
C ALA A 68 3.93 0.66 -3.08
N ALA A 69 3.64 1.55 -4.02
CA ALA A 69 3.33 2.95 -3.71
C ALA A 69 1.86 3.29 -3.93
N LEU A 70 1.19 2.58 -4.83
CA LEU A 70 -0.19 2.89 -5.20
C LEU A 70 -1.03 1.63 -5.06
N PHE A 71 -2.22 1.78 -4.50
CA PHE A 71 -3.11 0.65 -4.23
C PHE A 71 -4.47 0.95 -4.82
N ARG A 72 -4.85 0.19 -5.83
CA ARG A 72 -6.19 0.28 -6.42
C ARG A 72 -7.06 -0.79 -5.77
N VAL A 73 -8.09 -0.35 -5.03
CA VAL A 73 -8.95 -1.24 -4.28
C VAL A 73 -10.41 -0.82 -4.41
N PRO A 74 -11.36 -1.73 -4.18
CA PRO A 74 -12.77 -1.34 -4.14
C PRO A 74 -13.03 -0.29 -3.07
N ALA A 75 -14.03 0.55 -3.31
CA ALA A 75 -14.32 1.67 -2.41
C ALA A 75 -14.54 1.22 -0.96
N ALA A 76 -15.17 0.05 -0.77
CA ALA A 76 -15.43 -0.45 0.58
C ALA A 76 -14.16 -0.76 1.36
N GLN A 77 -13.03 -0.93 0.67
CA GLN A 77 -11.75 -1.26 1.33
C GLN A 77 -10.84 -0.07 1.50
N ALA A 78 -11.18 1.07 0.90
CA ALA A 78 -10.24 2.19 0.81
C ALA A 78 -9.79 2.71 2.16
N ASP A 79 -10.73 2.92 3.09
CA ASP A 79 -10.36 3.44 4.41
C ASP A 79 -9.50 2.45 5.18
N GLY A 80 -9.84 1.17 5.13
CA GLY A 80 -9.05 0.14 5.79
C GLY A 80 -7.63 0.07 5.23
N VAL A 81 -7.50 0.18 3.92
CA VAL A 81 -6.18 0.18 3.29
C VAL A 81 -5.40 1.41 3.71
N ARG A 82 -6.01 2.59 3.74
CA ARG A 82 -5.30 3.80 4.19
C ARG A 82 -4.76 3.63 5.61
N GLN A 83 -5.55 3.03 6.50
CA GLN A 83 -5.10 2.79 7.87
C GLN A 83 -3.92 1.83 7.90
N VAL A 84 -3.97 0.78 7.09
CA VAL A 84 -2.87 -0.18 6.99
C VAL A 84 -1.60 0.52 6.48
N LEU A 85 -1.74 1.36 5.47
CA LEU A 85 -0.59 2.08 4.91
C LEU A 85 0.02 3.01 5.93
N ASP A 86 -0.81 3.68 6.73
CA ASP A 86 -0.32 4.52 7.82
C ASP A 86 0.46 3.70 8.85
N MET A 87 -0.06 2.52 9.19
CA MET A 87 0.61 1.67 10.15
C MET A 87 1.97 1.21 9.63
N VAL A 88 2.02 0.77 8.37
CA VAL A 88 3.28 0.34 7.77
C VAL A 88 4.28 1.49 7.76
N ALA A 89 3.84 2.68 7.39
CA ALA A 89 4.71 3.85 7.36
C ALA A 89 5.28 4.14 8.75
N SER A 90 4.46 4.02 9.78
CA SER A 90 4.92 4.23 11.16
C SER A 90 5.94 3.19 11.57
N ILE A 91 5.70 1.93 11.23
CA ILE A 91 6.62 0.84 11.55
C ILE A 91 7.96 1.05 10.86
N GLN A 92 7.92 1.51 9.62
CA GLN A 92 9.14 1.73 8.84
C GLN A 92 9.84 3.02 9.21
N GLY A 93 9.27 3.83 10.11
CA GLY A 93 9.90 5.06 10.55
C GLY A 93 9.68 6.22 9.60
N VAL A 94 8.83 6.06 8.60
CA VAL A 94 8.51 7.13 7.67
C VAL A 94 7.69 8.21 8.36
N ARG A 95 6.79 7.78 9.27
CA ARG A 95 5.93 8.68 10.01
C ARG A 95 5.72 8.11 11.41
N PRO A 96 6.49 8.58 12.41
CA PRO A 96 6.40 8.01 13.75
C PRO A 96 5.00 8.16 14.33
N PRO A 97 4.52 7.16 15.09
CA PRO A 97 3.24 7.26 15.77
C PRO A 97 3.26 8.39 16.81
N ALA A 98 2.09 8.97 17.05
CA ALA A 98 1.98 10.10 17.95
C ALA A 98 2.44 9.79 19.37
N VAL A 99 2.28 8.55 19.81
CA VAL A 99 2.60 8.17 21.19
C VAL A 99 3.97 7.51 21.33
N ALA A 100 4.71 7.37 20.24
CA ALA A 100 5.93 6.57 20.27
C ALA A 100 6.96 7.06 21.28
N ARG A 101 7.15 8.37 21.35
CA ARG A 101 8.19 8.91 22.22
C ARG A 101 7.91 8.65 23.69
N ARG A 102 6.66 8.81 24.08
CA ARG A 102 6.35 8.63 25.50
C ARG A 102 6.40 7.19 25.91
N GLY A 103 6.00 6.31 25.03
CA GLY A 103 5.99 4.90 25.34
C GLY A 103 7.36 4.31 25.52
N LEU A 104 8.38 4.97 25.03
CA LEU A 104 9.73 4.43 25.05
C LEU A 104 10.62 5.08 26.08
N ALA A 105 10.10 6.01 26.80
CA ALA A 105 10.89 6.73 27.78
C ALA A 105 11.43 5.83 28.88
#